data_dd8b0ccca1cd7fea5c8dae7c20a01c87
#
_entry.id   dd8b0ccca1cd7fea5c8dae7c20a01c87
#
_cell.length_a   1.000
_cell.length_b   1.000
_cell.length_c   1.000
_cell.angle_alpha   90.00
_cell.angle_beta   90.00
_cell.angle_gamma   90.00
#
_symmetry.space_group_name_H-M   'P 1'
#
loop_
_entity.id
_entity.type
_entity.pdbx_description
1 polymer ?
#
loop_
_entity_poly.entity_id
_entity_poly.type
_entity_poly.pdbx_seq_one_letter_code
_entity_poly.pdbx_strand_id
1 'polypeptide(L)'
;NKSSKIFIYGIALAAGTGIYSGLSSLFGAGLSGFPSFDAVEMTRIDYVLIIVYILGGLALAYFYNITHHLTGSVAEKVPGIWSEVIAGLCLGLISTVIPAVMFSGEEQMGELMHTYTRYLPAALIGIAFLKILLTNLCIQFGLKGGHFFPVIFAGVSMGYGIAMLICGNSGDHVVFGAAIVTATLLGAIMKKPLAV
;
A
#
# COMPACT_ATOMS: atom_id res chain seq x y z
N ASN A 1 -25.12 -20.92 -6.21
CA ASN A 1 -24.13 -21.97 -6.40
C ASN A 1 -22.74 -21.35 -6.45
N LYS A 2 -21.77 -21.80 -5.59
CA LYS A 2 -20.43 -21.21 -5.54
C LYS A 2 -19.70 -21.26 -6.90
N SER A 3 -19.87 -22.35 -7.63
CA SER A 3 -19.27 -22.55 -8.95
C SER A 3 -19.76 -21.55 -10.01
N SER A 4 -21.05 -21.21 -10.02
CA SER A 4 -21.60 -20.18 -10.94
C SER A 4 -21.00 -18.80 -10.67
N LYS A 5 -20.77 -18.44 -9.41
CA LYS A 5 -20.16 -17.14 -9.07
C LYS A 5 -18.71 -17.06 -9.52
N ILE A 6 -17.94 -18.13 -9.32
CA ILE A 6 -16.53 -18.19 -9.76
C ILE A 6 -16.46 -18.07 -11.29
N PHE A 7 -17.34 -18.74 -12.01
CA PHE A 7 -17.40 -18.67 -13.48
C PHE A 7 -17.76 -17.27 -13.97
N ILE A 8 -18.76 -16.62 -13.37
CA ILE A 8 -19.18 -15.25 -13.71
C ILE A 8 -18.03 -14.25 -13.41
N TYR A 9 -17.36 -14.38 -12.26
CA TYR A 9 -16.21 -13.53 -11.95
C TYR A 9 -15.04 -13.76 -12.89
N GLY A 10 -14.79 -15.02 -13.30
CA GLY A 10 -13.77 -15.34 -14.29
C GLY A 10 -14.04 -14.69 -15.65
N ILE A 11 -15.29 -14.77 -16.12
CA ILE A 11 -15.70 -14.11 -17.38
C ILE A 11 -15.59 -12.58 -17.24
N ALA A 12 -16.06 -12.00 -16.15
CA ALA A 12 -15.99 -10.56 -15.92
C ALA A 12 -14.54 -10.06 -15.88
N LEU A 13 -13.64 -10.82 -15.25
CA LEU A 13 -12.22 -10.50 -15.22
C LEU A 13 -11.61 -10.58 -16.62
N ALA A 14 -11.85 -11.67 -17.35
CA ALA A 14 -11.33 -11.84 -18.72
C ALA A 14 -11.85 -10.78 -19.69
N ALA A 15 -13.15 -10.44 -19.60
CA ALA A 15 -13.73 -9.36 -20.39
C ALA A 15 -13.14 -8.00 -20.01
N GLY A 16 -13.01 -7.70 -18.72
CA GLY A 16 -12.44 -6.46 -18.24
C GLY A 16 -10.99 -6.27 -18.68
N THR A 17 -10.15 -7.30 -18.52
CA THR A 17 -8.76 -7.26 -18.99
C THR A 17 -8.64 -7.16 -20.50
N GLY A 18 -9.50 -7.85 -21.26
CA GLY A 18 -9.52 -7.77 -22.73
C GLY A 18 -9.92 -6.39 -23.23
N ILE A 19 -10.98 -5.80 -22.66
CA ILE A 19 -11.42 -4.43 -23.00
C ILE A 19 -10.34 -3.42 -22.62
N TYR A 20 -9.77 -3.55 -21.43
CA TYR A 20 -8.70 -2.67 -20.98
C TYR A 20 -7.48 -2.74 -21.91
N SER A 21 -6.99 -3.94 -22.24
CA SER A 21 -5.86 -4.12 -23.17
C SER A 21 -6.15 -3.52 -24.55
N GLY A 22 -7.36 -3.71 -25.06
CA GLY A 22 -7.79 -3.12 -26.32
C GLY A 22 -7.82 -1.60 -26.29
N LEU A 23 -8.36 -1.00 -25.24
CA LEU A 23 -8.42 0.45 -25.09
C LEU A 23 -7.01 1.05 -24.84
N SER A 24 -6.20 0.42 -24.03
CA SER A 24 -4.83 0.90 -23.77
C SER A 24 -3.95 0.87 -25.02
N SER A 25 -4.14 -0.12 -25.87
CA SER A 25 -3.42 -0.18 -27.16
C SER A 25 -3.89 0.91 -28.15
N LEU A 26 -5.17 1.27 -28.12
CA LEU A 26 -5.74 2.31 -28.99
C LEU A 26 -5.39 3.74 -28.54
N PHE A 27 -5.35 3.96 -27.23
CA PHE A 27 -5.13 5.30 -26.67
C PHE A 27 -3.72 5.55 -26.15
N GLY A 28 -2.83 4.55 -26.21
CA GLY A 28 -1.46 4.64 -25.70
C GLY A 28 -1.39 4.82 -24.17
N ALA A 29 -2.50 4.59 -23.47
CA ALA A 29 -2.59 4.72 -22.03
C ALA A 29 -2.19 3.40 -21.36
N GLY A 30 -1.00 3.35 -20.76
CA GLY A 30 -0.64 2.27 -19.83
C GLY A 30 -1.41 2.38 -18.52
N LEU A 31 -1.38 1.32 -17.71
CA LEU A 31 -1.79 1.40 -16.30
C LEU A 31 -0.84 2.35 -15.56
N SER A 32 -1.21 3.64 -15.56
CA SER A 32 -0.56 4.60 -14.68
C SER A 32 -1.02 4.29 -13.25
N GLY A 33 -0.08 4.12 -12.33
CA GLY A 33 -0.38 3.94 -10.92
C GLY A 33 0.02 2.59 -10.32
N PHE A 34 0.26 1.55 -11.13
CA PHE A 34 0.92 0.35 -10.65
C PHE A 34 2.42 0.41 -10.91
N PRO A 35 3.26 0.16 -9.89
CA PRO A 35 4.69 0.11 -10.10
C PRO A 35 5.04 -1.04 -11.05
N SER A 36 5.77 -0.73 -12.11
CA SER A 36 6.44 -1.75 -12.93
C SER A 36 7.78 -2.07 -12.27
N PHE A 37 7.95 -3.30 -11.85
CA PHE A 37 9.20 -3.77 -11.31
C PHE A 37 9.99 -4.52 -12.41
N ASP A 38 11.27 -4.21 -12.51
CA ASP A 38 12.17 -4.98 -13.37
C ASP A 38 12.37 -6.39 -12.81
N ALA A 39 12.84 -7.31 -13.66
CA ALA A 39 13.15 -8.66 -13.22
C ALA A 39 14.26 -8.63 -12.17
N VAL A 40 13.99 -9.23 -11.01
CA VAL A 40 14.90 -9.24 -9.87
C VAL A 40 15.74 -10.50 -9.89
N GLU A 41 17.06 -10.37 -9.86
CA GLU A 41 17.98 -11.50 -9.66
C GLU A 41 18.07 -11.80 -8.15
N MET A 42 17.49 -12.93 -7.74
CA MET A 42 17.47 -13.35 -6.34
C MET A 42 18.84 -13.90 -5.91
N THR A 43 19.37 -13.35 -4.84
CA THR A 43 20.57 -13.82 -4.16
C THR A 43 20.21 -14.73 -2.97
N ARG A 44 21.19 -15.48 -2.46
CA ARG A 44 20.98 -16.36 -1.29
C ARG A 44 20.50 -15.59 -0.04
N ILE A 45 20.88 -14.33 0.09
CA ILE A 45 20.47 -13.45 1.19
C ILE A 45 18.98 -13.17 1.13
N ASP A 46 18.41 -13.03 -0.05
CA ASP A 46 16.99 -12.70 -0.22
C ASP A 46 16.08 -13.79 0.36
N TYR A 47 16.47 -15.06 0.26
CA TYR A 47 15.70 -16.16 0.87
C TYR A 47 15.64 -16.08 2.41
N VAL A 48 16.70 -15.58 3.04
CA VAL A 48 16.71 -15.36 4.50
C VAL A 48 15.89 -14.12 4.85
N LEU A 49 15.96 -13.09 4.02
CA LEU A 49 15.25 -11.83 4.21
C LEU A 49 13.74 -11.96 4.00
N ILE A 50 13.25 -12.98 3.29
CA ILE A 50 11.82 -13.25 3.15
C ILE A 50 11.12 -13.24 4.53
N ILE A 51 11.71 -13.87 5.53
CA ILE A 51 11.13 -13.93 6.87
C ILE A 51 11.02 -12.54 7.48
N VAL A 52 12.05 -11.71 7.30
CA VAL A 52 12.06 -10.33 7.84
C VAL A 52 11.00 -9.47 7.13
N TYR A 53 10.88 -9.60 5.81
CA TYR A 53 9.86 -8.88 5.04
C TYR A 53 8.44 -9.32 5.40
N ILE A 54 8.21 -10.62 5.59
CA ILE A 54 6.93 -11.14 6.07
C ILE A 54 6.60 -10.57 7.45
N LEU A 55 7.56 -10.57 8.38
CA LEU A 55 7.35 -9.98 9.72
C LEU A 55 7.03 -8.48 9.63
N GLY A 56 7.70 -7.75 8.73
CA GLY A 56 7.40 -6.33 8.46
C GLY A 56 5.97 -6.13 7.95
N GLY A 57 5.53 -6.94 7.00
CA GLY A 57 4.16 -6.92 6.47
C GLY A 57 3.12 -7.26 7.53
N LEU A 58 3.38 -8.28 8.36
CA LEU A 58 2.50 -8.65 9.48
C LEU A 58 2.44 -7.57 10.55
N ALA A 59 3.56 -6.92 10.87
CA ALA A 59 3.59 -5.80 11.81
C ALA A 59 2.72 -4.63 11.32
N LEU A 60 2.79 -4.27 10.04
CA LEU A 60 1.90 -3.28 9.44
C LEU A 60 0.43 -3.72 9.45
N ALA A 61 0.14 -4.99 9.16
CA ALA A 61 -1.22 -5.52 9.19
C ALA A 61 -1.80 -5.49 10.61
N TYR A 62 -1.00 -5.84 11.61
CA TYR A 62 -1.40 -5.74 13.01
C TYR A 62 -1.65 -4.29 13.41
N PHE A 63 -0.77 -3.38 13.02
CA PHE A 63 -0.94 -1.94 13.24
C PHE A 63 -2.19 -1.40 12.53
N TYR A 64 -2.48 -1.86 11.30
CA TYR A 64 -3.70 -1.51 10.58
C TYR A 64 -4.95 -1.89 11.39
N ASN A 65 -5.02 -3.11 11.93
CA ASN A 65 -6.15 -3.55 12.73
C ASN A 65 -6.31 -2.72 14.02
N ILE A 66 -5.20 -2.44 14.73
CA ILE A 66 -5.24 -1.61 15.94
C ILE A 66 -5.75 -0.22 15.61
N THR A 67 -5.16 0.44 14.62
CA THR A 67 -5.55 1.81 14.26
C THR A 67 -6.97 1.88 13.71
N HIS A 68 -7.42 0.85 12.99
CA HIS A 68 -8.79 0.75 12.50
C HIS A 68 -9.81 0.75 13.67
N HIS A 69 -9.57 -0.06 14.70
CA HIS A 69 -10.43 -0.09 15.87
C HIS A 69 -10.34 1.19 16.70
N LEU A 70 -9.14 1.73 16.91
CA LEU A 70 -8.95 2.95 17.69
C LEU A 70 -9.62 4.16 17.01
N THR A 71 -9.37 4.36 15.73
CA THR A 71 -9.96 5.48 14.98
C THR A 71 -11.48 5.34 14.88
N GLY A 72 -12.02 4.12 14.73
CA GLY A 72 -13.44 3.86 14.76
C GLY A 72 -14.07 4.26 16.08
N SER A 73 -13.49 3.83 17.19
CA SER A 73 -13.99 4.18 18.55
C SER A 73 -13.92 5.69 18.85
N VAL A 74 -12.98 6.40 18.25
CA VAL A 74 -12.89 7.86 18.36
C VAL A 74 -13.92 8.54 17.45
N ALA A 75 -14.09 8.05 16.23
CA ALA A 75 -15.02 8.59 15.24
C ALA A 75 -16.47 8.54 15.75
N GLU A 76 -16.87 7.46 16.45
CA GLU A 76 -18.19 7.32 17.05
C GLU A 76 -18.52 8.43 18.07
N LYS A 77 -17.51 9.05 18.70
CA LYS A 77 -17.66 10.11 19.68
C LYS A 77 -17.71 11.51 19.09
N VAL A 78 -17.36 11.65 17.81
CA VAL A 78 -17.31 12.93 17.11
C VAL A 78 -18.59 13.10 16.28
N PRO A 79 -19.37 14.16 16.50
CA PRO A 79 -20.63 14.34 15.76
C PRO A 79 -20.42 14.67 14.29
N GLY A 80 -21.04 13.87 13.41
CA GLY A 80 -21.33 14.09 12.00
C GLY A 80 -20.25 14.86 11.21
N ILE A 81 -20.60 16.04 10.77
CA ILE A 81 -19.78 16.93 9.92
C ILE A 81 -18.38 17.23 10.50
N TRP A 82 -18.23 17.29 11.82
CA TRP A 82 -16.95 17.55 12.46
C TRP A 82 -15.95 16.41 12.30
N SER A 83 -16.44 15.20 12.13
CA SER A 83 -15.61 14.03 11.88
C SER A 83 -14.82 14.22 10.58
N GLU A 84 -15.50 14.52 9.48
CA GLU A 84 -14.87 14.71 8.16
C GLU A 84 -13.91 15.92 8.17
N VAL A 85 -14.28 17.01 8.84
CA VAL A 85 -13.44 18.21 8.95
C VAL A 85 -12.14 17.91 9.70
N ILE A 86 -12.21 17.21 10.82
CA ILE A 86 -11.02 16.82 11.61
C ILE A 86 -10.09 15.94 10.78
N ALA A 87 -10.64 14.93 10.09
CA ALA A 87 -9.83 14.06 9.25
C ALA A 87 -9.16 14.83 8.10
N GLY A 88 -9.88 15.71 7.43
CA GLY A 88 -9.34 16.57 6.37
C GLY A 88 -8.24 17.51 6.87
N LEU A 89 -8.44 18.13 8.04
CA LEU A 89 -7.41 18.99 8.65
C LEU A 89 -6.17 18.20 9.07
N CYS A 90 -6.34 17.03 9.70
CA CYS A 90 -5.22 16.17 10.06
C CYS A 90 -4.43 15.74 8.82
N LEU A 91 -5.12 15.27 7.78
CA LEU A 91 -4.49 14.89 6.53
C LEU A 91 -3.75 16.09 5.90
N GLY A 92 -4.41 17.25 5.79
CA GLY A 92 -3.83 18.45 5.21
C GLY A 92 -2.58 18.91 5.95
N LEU A 93 -2.66 19.06 7.28
CA LEU A 93 -1.53 19.51 8.10
C LEU A 93 -0.33 18.56 8.04
N ILE A 94 -0.57 17.25 8.10
CA ILE A 94 0.52 16.27 8.04
C ILE A 94 1.13 16.24 6.64
N SER A 95 0.31 16.35 5.60
CA SER A 95 0.77 16.36 4.21
C SER A 95 1.61 17.59 3.83
N THR A 96 1.46 18.72 4.54
CA THR A 96 2.35 19.87 4.33
C THR A 96 3.78 19.61 4.80
N VAL A 97 3.94 18.74 5.80
CA VAL A 97 5.27 18.37 6.35
C VAL A 97 5.82 17.13 5.63
N ILE A 98 4.97 16.16 5.33
CA ILE A 98 5.35 14.89 4.67
C ILE A 98 4.44 14.69 3.45
N PRO A 99 4.77 15.28 2.28
CA PRO A 99 3.93 15.15 1.07
C PRO A 99 3.69 13.71 0.63
N ALA A 100 4.60 12.80 0.93
CA ALA A 100 4.49 11.38 0.61
C ALA A 100 3.26 10.68 1.20
N VAL A 101 2.65 11.22 2.27
CA VAL A 101 1.46 10.62 2.88
C VAL A 101 0.15 11.15 2.31
N MET A 102 0.20 12.11 1.40
CA MET A 102 -0.96 12.75 0.81
C MET A 102 -1.80 11.76 -0.03
N PHE A 103 -3.11 11.96 -0.07
CA PHE A 103 -4.09 11.23 -0.90
C PHE A 103 -3.91 9.69 -0.93
N SER A 104 -4.19 9.08 -2.11
CA SER A 104 -4.08 7.62 -2.32
C SER A 104 -2.64 7.11 -2.23
N GLY A 105 -1.65 7.93 -2.55
CA GLY A 105 -0.24 7.52 -2.61
C GLY A 105 0.17 6.93 -3.98
N GLU A 106 -0.70 6.96 -4.97
CA GLU A 106 -0.45 6.40 -6.30
C GLU A 106 0.68 7.15 -7.02
N GLU A 107 0.57 8.47 -7.11
CA GLU A 107 1.61 9.32 -7.69
C GLU A 107 2.89 9.31 -6.84
N GLN A 108 2.72 9.40 -5.52
CA GLN A 108 3.83 9.39 -4.56
C GLN A 108 4.58 8.05 -4.57
N MET A 109 3.92 6.95 -4.93
CA MET A 109 4.58 5.65 -5.07
C MET A 109 5.53 5.65 -6.27
N GLY A 110 5.11 6.21 -7.41
CA GLY A 110 5.97 6.38 -8.57
C GLY A 110 7.19 7.26 -8.26
N GLU A 111 6.99 8.36 -7.56
CA GLU A 111 8.08 9.24 -7.12
C GLU A 111 9.01 8.52 -6.12
N LEU A 112 8.46 7.78 -5.16
CA LEU A 112 9.22 7.05 -4.16
C LEU A 112 10.15 6.02 -4.80
N MET A 113 9.73 5.31 -5.84
CA MET A 113 10.55 4.34 -6.55
C MET A 113 11.83 4.95 -7.13
N HIS A 114 11.80 6.23 -7.50
CA HIS A 114 12.96 6.93 -8.06
C HIS A 114 13.75 7.74 -7.01
N THR A 115 13.14 8.02 -5.86
CA THR A 115 13.71 8.93 -4.85
C THR A 115 13.94 8.29 -3.49
N TYR A 116 13.65 6.99 -3.31
CA TYR A 116 13.77 6.30 -2.02
C TYR A 116 15.16 6.45 -1.38
N THR A 117 16.21 6.54 -2.19
CA THR A 117 17.61 6.71 -1.74
C THR A 117 17.86 8.04 -1.04
N ARG A 118 16.98 9.02 -1.20
CA ARG A 118 17.06 10.32 -0.51
C ARG A 118 16.50 10.28 0.90
N TYR A 119 15.74 9.25 1.23
CA TYR A 119 15.15 9.09 2.55
C TYR A 119 16.04 8.22 3.44
N LEU A 120 16.05 8.55 4.74
CA LEU A 120 16.60 7.63 5.72
C LEU A 120 15.72 6.36 5.79
N PRO A 121 16.32 5.15 5.91
CA PRO A 121 15.55 3.91 6.02
C PRO A 121 14.48 3.94 7.13
N ALA A 122 14.82 4.48 8.29
CA ALA A 122 13.90 4.67 9.40
C ALA A 122 12.74 5.61 9.06
N ALA A 123 12.97 6.64 8.22
CA ALA A 123 11.92 7.55 7.78
C ALA A 123 10.92 6.84 6.86
N LEU A 124 11.38 5.97 5.96
CA LEU A 124 10.51 5.15 5.10
C LEU A 124 9.60 4.23 5.92
N ILE A 125 10.17 3.59 6.94
CA ILE A 125 9.39 2.77 7.89
C ILE A 125 8.36 3.64 8.62
N GLY A 126 8.76 4.81 9.11
CA GLY A 126 7.86 5.76 9.76
C GLY A 126 6.73 6.24 8.86
N ILE A 127 7.02 6.55 7.59
CA ILE A 127 6.03 6.93 6.57
C ILE A 127 5.02 5.80 6.35
N ALA A 128 5.45 4.53 6.33
CA ALA A 128 4.55 3.39 6.18
C ALA A 128 3.53 3.32 7.32
N PHE A 129 3.96 3.43 8.58
CA PHE A 129 3.05 3.46 9.73
C PHE A 129 2.13 4.67 9.72
N LEU A 130 2.66 5.85 9.42
CA LEU A 130 1.90 7.09 9.36
C LEU A 130 0.82 7.02 8.26
N LYS A 131 1.15 6.46 7.09
CA LYS A 131 0.20 6.26 6.00
C LYS A 131 -0.97 5.37 6.41
N ILE A 132 -0.69 4.25 7.07
CA ILE A 132 -1.72 3.35 7.60
C ILE A 132 -2.62 4.06 8.61
N LEU A 133 -2.04 4.81 9.55
CA LEU A 133 -2.79 5.56 10.54
C LEU A 133 -3.72 6.60 9.90
N LEU A 134 -3.19 7.41 8.98
CA LEU A 134 -3.97 8.44 8.29
C LEU A 134 -5.07 7.83 7.41
N THR A 135 -4.80 6.72 6.75
CA THR A 135 -5.80 6.02 5.94
C THR A 135 -6.96 5.55 6.80
N ASN A 136 -6.68 4.88 7.92
CA ASN A 136 -7.72 4.44 8.84
C ASN A 136 -8.48 5.62 9.46
N LEU A 137 -7.78 6.68 9.83
CA LEU A 137 -8.41 7.90 10.35
C LEU A 137 -9.37 8.49 9.31
N CYS A 138 -8.92 8.70 8.08
CA CYS A 138 -9.76 9.25 7.02
C CYS A 138 -11.01 8.41 6.75
N ILE A 139 -10.87 7.08 6.67
CA ILE A 139 -11.98 6.18 6.38
C ILE A 139 -12.97 6.15 7.54
N GLN A 140 -12.51 5.99 8.77
CA GLN A 140 -13.38 5.90 9.94
C GLN A 140 -14.09 7.22 10.25
N PHE A 141 -13.48 8.34 9.91
CA PHE A 141 -14.06 9.67 10.07
C PHE A 141 -14.96 10.09 8.90
N GLY A 142 -15.26 9.19 7.96
CA GLY A 142 -16.27 9.38 6.92
C GLY A 142 -15.76 9.97 5.61
N LEU A 143 -14.46 10.21 5.44
CA LEU A 143 -13.91 10.58 4.16
C LEU A 143 -14.02 9.42 3.18
N LYS A 144 -14.69 9.66 2.05
CA LYS A 144 -14.90 8.66 1.00
C LYS A 144 -13.58 8.43 0.26
N GLY A 145 -13.00 7.24 0.42
CA GLY A 145 -11.77 6.85 -0.27
C GLY A 145 -11.55 5.34 -0.20
N GLY A 146 -10.69 4.84 -1.08
CA GLY A 146 -10.25 3.44 -1.06
C GLY A 146 -9.04 3.28 -0.14
N HIS A 147 -8.96 2.15 0.55
CA HIS A 147 -7.78 1.81 1.35
C HIS A 147 -6.71 1.03 0.55
N PHE A 148 -7.02 0.59 -0.65
CA PHE A 148 -6.17 -0.30 -1.43
C PHE A 148 -4.81 0.33 -1.77
N PHE A 149 -4.80 1.45 -2.48
CA PHE A 149 -3.56 2.14 -2.86
C PHE A 149 -2.73 2.65 -1.67
N PRO A 150 -3.34 3.27 -0.64
CA PRO A 150 -2.59 3.65 0.56
C PRO A 150 -1.91 2.49 1.27
N VAL A 151 -2.55 1.32 1.27
CA VAL A 151 -1.98 0.09 1.86
C VAL A 151 -0.81 -0.42 1.02
N ILE A 152 -0.92 -0.42 -0.32
CA ILE A 152 0.19 -0.77 -1.22
C ILE A 152 1.37 0.18 -0.98
N PHE A 153 1.12 1.48 -0.97
CA PHE A 153 2.17 2.48 -0.72
C PHE A 153 2.89 2.24 0.61
N ALA A 154 2.14 1.94 1.68
CA ALA A 154 2.72 1.63 2.98
C ALA A 154 3.58 0.36 2.93
N GLY A 155 3.12 -0.68 2.22
CA GLY A 155 3.88 -1.91 2.01
C GLY A 155 5.20 -1.68 1.25
N VAL A 156 5.14 -0.91 0.17
CA VAL A 156 6.33 -0.53 -0.63
C VAL A 156 7.31 0.28 0.22
N SER A 157 6.83 1.31 0.91
CA SER A 157 7.67 2.16 1.78
C SER A 157 8.34 1.36 2.89
N MET A 158 7.62 0.44 3.54
CA MET A 158 8.17 -0.46 4.56
C MET A 158 9.22 -1.41 3.98
N GLY A 159 8.93 -2.02 2.83
CA GLY A 159 9.84 -2.92 2.14
C GLY A 159 11.15 -2.23 1.76
N TYR A 160 11.07 -1.01 1.23
CA TYR A 160 12.23 -0.17 0.93
C TYR A 160 13.03 0.15 2.20
N GLY A 161 12.34 0.57 3.27
CA GLY A 161 13.00 0.87 4.55
C GLY A 161 13.75 -0.33 5.12
N ILE A 162 13.16 -1.51 5.14
CA ILE A 162 13.80 -2.74 5.64
C ILE A 162 14.99 -3.15 4.76
N ALA A 163 14.79 -3.16 3.43
CA ALA A 163 15.85 -3.53 2.50
C ALA A 163 17.08 -2.60 2.61
N MET A 164 16.85 -1.30 2.67
CA MET A 164 17.92 -0.32 2.84
C MET A 164 18.64 -0.45 4.17
N LEU A 165 17.96 -0.81 5.26
CA LEU A 165 18.57 -1.03 6.57
C LEU A 165 19.51 -2.23 6.56
N ILE A 166 19.18 -3.29 5.83
CA ILE A 166 19.89 -4.58 5.90
C ILE A 166 20.89 -4.71 4.76
N CYS A 167 20.50 -4.39 3.54
CA CYS A 167 21.28 -4.61 2.32
C CYS A 167 21.91 -3.32 1.78
N GLY A 168 21.60 -2.16 2.37
CA GLY A 168 22.01 -0.88 1.82
C GLY A 168 21.23 -0.54 0.55
N ASN A 169 21.86 0.17 -0.37
CA ASN A 169 21.19 0.84 -1.49
C ASN A 169 21.17 -0.01 -2.78
N SER A 170 21.19 -1.34 -2.69
CA SER A 170 21.13 -2.21 -3.87
C SER A 170 19.68 -2.37 -4.36
N GLY A 171 19.40 -1.93 -5.59
CA GLY A 171 18.06 -1.84 -6.17
C GLY A 171 17.26 -3.14 -6.18
N ASP A 172 17.89 -4.29 -6.43
CA ASP A 172 17.22 -5.58 -6.53
C ASP A 172 16.58 -6.02 -5.21
N HIS A 173 17.30 -5.89 -4.09
CA HIS A 173 16.79 -6.23 -2.77
C HIS A 173 15.62 -5.34 -2.33
N VAL A 174 15.64 -4.08 -2.74
CA VAL A 174 14.61 -3.08 -2.41
C VAL A 174 13.28 -3.46 -3.08
N VAL A 175 13.31 -3.80 -4.36
CA VAL A 175 12.13 -4.22 -5.14
C VAL A 175 11.54 -5.51 -4.58
N PHE A 176 12.39 -6.49 -4.31
CA PHE A 176 11.97 -7.77 -3.73
C PHE A 176 11.31 -7.59 -2.35
N GLY A 177 11.92 -6.78 -1.48
CA GLY A 177 11.38 -6.45 -0.17
C GLY A 177 10.02 -5.77 -0.25
N ALA A 178 9.87 -4.81 -1.17
CA ALA A 178 8.60 -4.12 -1.40
C ALA A 178 7.49 -5.08 -1.82
N ALA A 179 7.79 -6.00 -2.74
CA ALA A 179 6.82 -6.98 -3.22
C ALA A 179 6.33 -7.91 -2.10
N ILE A 180 7.24 -8.47 -1.29
CA ILE A 180 6.88 -9.42 -0.22
C ILE A 180 6.12 -8.72 0.91
N VAL A 181 6.58 -7.55 1.35
CA VAL A 181 5.91 -6.79 2.42
C VAL A 181 4.50 -6.42 1.99
N THR A 182 4.34 -5.92 0.75
CA THR A 182 3.04 -5.51 0.22
C THR A 182 2.09 -6.70 0.07
N ALA A 183 2.56 -7.81 -0.51
CA ALA A 183 1.76 -9.03 -0.64
C ALA A 183 1.32 -9.58 0.73
N THR A 184 2.23 -9.61 1.70
CA THR A 184 1.92 -10.05 3.07
C THR A 184 0.90 -9.14 3.75
N LEU A 185 1.08 -7.83 3.64
CA LEU A 185 0.18 -6.83 4.20
C LEU A 185 -1.23 -6.94 3.63
N LEU A 186 -1.34 -6.97 2.30
CA LEU A 186 -2.62 -7.12 1.60
C LEU A 186 -3.29 -8.45 1.93
N GLY A 187 -2.55 -9.56 1.88
CA GLY A 187 -3.06 -10.89 2.21
C GLY A 187 -3.61 -10.97 3.63
N ALA A 188 -2.92 -10.35 4.59
CA ALA A 188 -3.35 -10.31 5.99
C ALA A 188 -4.60 -9.43 6.21
N ILE A 189 -4.69 -8.27 5.54
CA ILE A 189 -5.85 -7.37 5.65
C ILE A 189 -7.07 -7.96 4.94
N MET A 190 -6.91 -8.48 3.74
CA MET A 190 -8.01 -9.05 2.94
C MET A 190 -8.48 -10.42 3.46
N LYS A 191 -7.69 -11.07 4.33
CA LYS A 191 -7.93 -12.43 4.83
C LYS A 191 -8.10 -13.46 3.69
N LYS A 192 -7.47 -13.21 2.54
CA LYS A 192 -7.50 -14.04 1.33
C LYS A 192 -6.11 -14.13 0.73
N PRO A 193 -5.19 -14.88 1.34
CA PRO A 193 -3.77 -14.90 0.93
C PRO A 193 -3.53 -15.42 -0.50
N LEU A 194 -4.50 -16.11 -1.09
CA LEU A 194 -4.39 -16.63 -2.47
C LEU A 194 -4.89 -15.63 -3.54
N ALA A 195 -5.39 -14.45 -3.15
CA ALA A 195 -5.94 -13.46 -4.07
C ALA A 195 -5.01 -12.24 -4.28
N VAL A 196 -3.81 -12.29 -3.70
CA VAL A 196 -2.83 -11.18 -3.70
C VAL A 196 -1.61 -11.49 -4.57
#